data_6f52e22e131b294adbe605387614aa4f
#
_entry.id   6f52e22e131b294adbe605387614aa4f
#
_cell.length_a   1.000
_cell.length_b   1.000
_cell.length_c   1.000
_cell.angle_alpha   90.00
_cell.angle_beta   90.00
_cell.angle_gamma   90.00
#
_symmetry.space_group_name_H-M   'P 1'
#
loop_
_entity.id
_entity.type
_entity.pdbx_description
1 polymer ?
#
loop_
_entity_poly.entity_id
_entity_poly.type
_entity_poly.pdbx_seq_one_letter_code
_entity_poly.pdbx_strand_id
1 'polypeptide(L)'
;MSLDLLREHRRVFAEKAVLSDVYGVWFDRLLEGLPPKGRVLEAGAGPGLFSPHARRVRPDLSWVALDLIEAAWNDIAADAQVLPFRDATFDAVVGVDFVHHLSTPLAFFREAARVLKPGGELRAVEPWVSPFSYPIYRFLHQEGATLGLDPARPFRKGNSKAPFDGDAGVTRAIASGVEETVWLKAGFDGRPEFAPVNAFAYLLSLGFKKGSLLPRFLLGPMIRFDASFPVRLTAMRVAIRARKPDRAF
;
A
#
# COMPACT_ATOMS: atom_id res chain seq x y z
N MET A 1 6.07 16.17 -2.14
CA MET A 1 7.30 15.60 -2.70
C MET A 1 7.36 15.96 -4.17
N SER A 2 8.55 16.10 -4.71
CA SER A 2 8.74 16.39 -6.12
C SER A 2 8.96 15.10 -6.91
N LEU A 3 8.78 15.16 -8.23
CA LEU A 3 9.16 14.09 -9.15
C LEU A 3 10.63 13.65 -8.95
N ASP A 4 11.51 14.58 -8.51
CA ASP A 4 12.90 14.28 -8.25
C ASP A 4 13.11 13.33 -7.06
N LEU A 5 12.29 13.42 -6.02
CA LEU A 5 12.36 12.45 -4.92
C LEU A 5 11.86 11.06 -5.35
N LEU A 6 10.85 10.98 -6.23
CA LEU A 6 10.43 9.71 -6.84
C LEU A 6 11.55 9.08 -7.66
N ARG A 7 12.26 9.89 -8.45
CA ARG A 7 13.44 9.44 -9.22
C ARG A 7 14.55 8.94 -8.31
N GLU A 8 14.80 9.64 -7.20
CA GLU A 8 15.80 9.23 -6.19
C GLU A 8 15.41 7.90 -5.54
N HIS A 9 14.14 7.73 -5.12
CA HIS A 9 13.66 6.46 -4.57
C HIS A 9 13.80 5.32 -5.57
N ARG A 10 13.45 5.57 -6.84
CA ARG A 10 13.63 4.59 -7.91
C ARG A 10 15.09 4.19 -8.10
N ARG A 11 16.02 5.17 -8.06
CA ARG A 11 17.46 4.94 -8.15
C ARG A 11 17.96 4.11 -6.97
N VAL A 12 17.64 4.51 -5.73
CA VAL A 12 18.04 3.78 -4.52
C VAL A 12 17.51 2.35 -4.55
N PHE A 13 16.28 2.14 -4.99
CA PHE A 13 15.69 0.81 -5.12
C PHE A 13 16.45 -0.06 -6.13
N ALA A 14 16.83 0.48 -7.27
CA ALA A 14 17.58 -0.25 -8.30
C ALA A 14 19.01 -0.59 -7.85
N GLU A 15 19.67 0.29 -7.10
CA GLU A 15 21.04 0.11 -6.60
C GLU A 15 21.11 -0.79 -5.36
N LYS A 16 20.00 -0.91 -4.60
CA LYS A 16 19.97 -1.56 -3.29
C LYS A 16 19.24 -2.89 -3.31
N ALA A 17 19.95 -3.95 -3.72
CA ALA A 17 19.38 -5.28 -3.91
C ALA A 17 18.60 -5.81 -2.69
N VAL A 18 19.09 -5.57 -1.45
CA VAL A 18 18.37 -6.01 -0.24
C VAL A 18 17.01 -5.33 -0.09
N LEU A 19 16.88 -4.06 -0.49
CA LEU A 19 15.61 -3.34 -0.45
C LEU A 19 14.65 -3.89 -1.50
N SER A 20 15.14 -4.10 -2.74
CA SER A 20 14.30 -4.67 -3.81
C SER A 20 13.83 -6.09 -3.49
N ASP A 21 14.67 -6.91 -2.84
CA ASP A 21 14.29 -8.24 -2.40
C ASP A 21 13.23 -8.20 -1.27
N VAL A 22 13.34 -7.26 -0.31
CA VAL A 22 12.31 -7.06 0.75
C VAL A 22 10.97 -6.68 0.14
N TYR A 23 10.97 -5.71 -0.78
CA TYR A 23 9.75 -5.30 -1.49
C TYR A 23 9.20 -6.42 -2.36
N GLY A 24 10.08 -7.21 -2.98
CA GLY A 24 9.71 -8.38 -3.76
C GLY A 24 8.78 -9.33 -3.00
N VAL A 25 9.07 -9.61 -1.72
CA VAL A 25 8.21 -10.44 -0.85
C VAL A 25 6.79 -9.85 -0.71
N TRP A 26 6.68 -8.52 -0.56
CA TRP A 26 5.37 -7.87 -0.46
C TRP A 26 4.66 -7.83 -1.82
N PHE A 27 5.39 -7.60 -2.89
CA PHE A 27 4.86 -7.60 -4.25
C PHE A 27 4.31 -8.98 -4.63
N ASP A 28 5.06 -10.05 -4.37
CA ASP A 28 4.61 -11.43 -4.64
C ASP A 28 3.33 -11.76 -3.86
N ARG A 29 3.24 -11.33 -2.61
CA ARG A 29 2.03 -11.50 -1.79
C ARG A 29 0.81 -10.78 -2.36
N LEU A 30 0.97 -9.61 -2.96
CA LEU A 30 -0.11 -8.89 -3.63
C LEU A 30 -0.56 -9.59 -4.93
N LEU A 31 0.35 -10.33 -5.58
CA LEU A 31 0.08 -11.06 -6.83
C LEU A 31 -0.50 -12.46 -6.60
N GLU A 32 -0.30 -13.03 -5.40
CA GLU A 32 -0.72 -14.39 -5.06
C GLU A 32 -2.24 -14.58 -5.24
N GLY A 33 -2.63 -15.62 -6.01
CA GLY A 33 -4.04 -15.96 -6.22
C GLY A 33 -4.84 -14.96 -7.07
N LEU A 34 -4.23 -13.96 -7.72
CA LEU A 34 -4.91 -13.15 -8.72
C LEU A 34 -5.34 -14.01 -9.92
N PRO A 35 -6.55 -13.80 -10.49
CA PRO A 35 -7.04 -14.60 -11.60
C PRO A 35 -6.13 -14.47 -12.83
N PRO A 36 -6.01 -15.50 -13.66
CA PRO A 36 -5.25 -15.42 -14.89
C PRO A 36 -5.92 -14.46 -15.89
N LYS A 37 -5.11 -13.76 -16.70
CA LYS A 37 -5.55 -12.83 -17.75
C LYS A 37 -6.43 -11.67 -17.23
N GLY A 38 -6.36 -11.38 -15.92
CA GLY A 38 -7.10 -10.27 -15.33
C GLY A 38 -6.52 -8.90 -15.67
N ARG A 39 -7.33 -7.86 -15.50
CA ARG A 39 -6.92 -6.46 -15.57
C ARG A 39 -6.73 -5.89 -14.17
N VAL A 40 -5.56 -5.36 -13.89
CA VAL A 40 -5.17 -4.88 -12.55
C VAL A 40 -4.82 -3.40 -12.59
N LEU A 41 -5.34 -2.65 -11.63
CA LEU A 41 -4.98 -1.26 -11.37
C LEU A 41 -3.96 -1.20 -10.23
N GLU A 42 -2.80 -0.62 -10.47
CA GLU A 42 -1.90 -0.14 -9.41
C GLU A 42 -2.29 1.29 -9.06
N ALA A 43 -2.80 1.51 -7.85
CA ALA A 43 -3.16 2.82 -7.34
C ALA A 43 -2.03 3.37 -6.46
N GLY A 44 -1.60 4.61 -6.72
CA GLY A 44 -0.47 5.22 -6.03
C GLY A 44 0.86 4.59 -6.43
N ALA A 45 1.16 4.53 -7.73
CA ALA A 45 2.37 3.89 -8.25
C ALA A 45 3.69 4.51 -7.74
N GLY A 46 3.65 5.77 -7.28
CA GLY A 46 4.80 6.47 -6.71
C GLY A 46 6.05 6.40 -7.58
N PRO A 47 7.16 5.83 -7.09
CA PRO A 47 8.39 5.67 -7.88
C PRO A 47 8.30 4.56 -8.95
N GLY A 48 7.15 3.92 -9.14
CA GLY A 48 6.93 2.90 -10.17
C GLY A 48 7.73 1.62 -9.92
N LEU A 49 7.68 1.07 -8.72
CA LEU A 49 8.48 -0.10 -8.33
C LEU A 49 7.72 -1.42 -8.53
N PHE A 50 6.42 -1.41 -8.29
CA PHE A 50 5.59 -2.62 -8.32
C PHE A 50 5.29 -3.10 -9.73
N SER A 51 4.82 -2.23 -10.63
CA SER A 51 4.43 -2.62 -11.99
C SER A 51 5.52 -3.34 -12.79
N PRO A 52 6.81 -2.93 -12.76
CA PRO A 52 7.86 -3.68 -13.46
C PRO A 52 8.06 -5.09 -12.89
N HIS A 53 7.97 -5.27 -11.57
CA HIS A 53 8.02 -6.58 -10.92
C HIS A 53 6.80 -7.43 -11.33
N ALA A 54 5.61 -6.86 -11.23
CA ALA A 54 4.35 -7.53 -11.52
C ALA A 54 4.27 -8.00 -12.99
N ARG A 55 4.65 -7.16 -13.95
CA ARG A 55 4.69 -7.51 -15.39
C ARG A 55 5.67 -8.64 -15.68
N ARG A 56 6.76 -8.75 -14.92
CA ARG A 56 7.74 -9.84 -15.07
C ARG A 56 7.23 -11.16 -14.47
N VAL A 57 6.60 -11.11 -13.29
CA VAL A 57 6.13 -12.30 -12.56
C VAL A 57 4.78 -12.80 -13.09
N ARG A 58 3.92 -11.88 -13.51
CA ARG A 58 2.57 -12.15 -14.03
C ARG A 58 2.36 -11.48 -15.40
N PRO A 59 3.09 -11.93 -16.44
CA PRO A 59 2.97 -11.40 -17.81
C PRO A 59 1.59 -11.69 -18.45
N ASP A 60 0.81 -12.56 -17.85
CA ASP A 60 -0.55 -12.89 -18.22
C ASP A 60 -1.57 -11.82 -17.84
N LEU A 61 -1.23 -10.89 -16.91
CA LEU A 61 -2.10 -9.84 -16.43
C LEU A 61 -1.90 -8.52 -17.22
N SER A 62 -2.99 -7.79 -17.43
CA SER A 62 -2.97 -6.43 -17.98
C SER A 62 -2.91 -5.42 -16.84
N TRP A 63 -1.90 -4.53 -16.87
CA TRP A 63 -1.60 -3.58 -15.79
C TRP A 63 -1.87 -2.15 -16.22
N VAL A 64 -2.48 -1.38 -15.34
CA VAL A 64 -2.58 0.08 -15.42
C VAL A 64 -1.98 0.65 -14.15
N ALA A 65 -0.95 1.48 -14.26
CA ALA A 65 -0.32 2.18 -13.15
C ALA A 65 -0.82 3.63 -13.08
N LEU A 66 -1.38 4.02 -11.94
CA LEU A 66 -1.94 5.35 -11.70
C LEU A 66 -1.24 6.01 -10.51
N ASP A 67 -0.91 7.28 -10.66
CA ASP A 67 -0.43 8.13 -9.55
C ASP A 67 -0.94 9.56 -9.71
N LEU A 68 -0.97 10.33 -8.63
CA LEU A 68 -1.31 11.74 -8.67
C LEU A 68 -0.26 12.57 -9.42
N ILE A 69 1.01 12.13 -9.36
CA ILE A 69 2.12 12.79 -10.04
C ILE A 69 2.35 12.13 -11.40
N GLU A 70 2.32 12.96 -12.45
CA GLU A 70 2.70 12.52 -13.78
C GLU A 70 4.19 12.12 -13.82
N ALA A 71 4.45 10.90 -14.28
CA ALA A 71 5.79 10.35 -14.42
C ALA A 71 5.85 9.38 -15.61
N ALA A 72 7.02 9.25 -16.23
CA ALA A 72 7.21 8.40 -17.41
C ALA A 72 6.96 6.90 -17.19
N TRP A 73 6.82 6.46 -15.97
CA TRP A 73 6.54 5.07 -15.60
C TRP A 73 5.09 4.82 -15.17
N ASN A 74 4.24 5.85 -15.12
CA ASN A 74 2.82 5.75 -14.87
C ASN A 74 2.07 5.77 -16.21
N ASP A 75 0.97 5.02 -16.27
CA ASP A 75 0.10 5.02 -17.45
C ASP A 75 -0.90 6.19 -17.39
N ILE A 76 -1.29 6.63 -16.17
CA ILE A 76 -2.30 7.68 -15.96
C ILE A 76 -1.90 8.54 -14.76
N ALA A 77 -2.04 9.87 -14.91
CA ALA A 77 -1.96 10.83 -13.80
C ALA A 77 -3.39 11.19 -13.34
N ALA A 78 -3.77 10.73 -12.13
CA ALA A 78 -5.09 11.01 -11.56
C ALA A 78 -5.12 10.79 -10.04
N ASP A 79 -6.15 11.36 -9.38
CA ASP A 79 -6.41 11.14 -7.96
C ASP A 79 -7.09 9.77 -7.76
N ALA A 80 -6.50 8.91 -6.93
CA ALA A 80 -7.07 7.61 -6.59
C ALA A 80 -8.41 7.73 -5.81
N GLN A 81 -8.71 8.90 -5.24
CA GLN A 81 -9.97 9.17 -4.56
C GLN A 81 -11.12 9.51 -5.54
N VAL A 82 -10.79 9.71 -6.83
CA VAL A 82 -11.74 9.96 -7.94
C VAL A 82 -11.19 9.28 -9.20
N LEU A 83 -11.36 7.97 -9.29
CA LEU A 83 -10.76 7.16 -10.35
C LEU A 83 -11.40 7.42 -11.73
N PRO A 84 -10.62 7.72 -12.78
CA PRO A 84 -11.14 8.02 -14.13
C PRO A 84 -11.50 6.76 -14.91
N PHE A 85 -12.08 5.77 -14.27
CA PHE A 85 -12.45 4.50 -14.88
C PHE A 85 -13.95 4.23 -14.73
N ARG A 86 -14.50 3.45 -15.64
CA ARG A 86 -15.87 2.94 -15.56
C ARG A 86 -15.99 1.92 -14.42
N ASP A 87 -17.20 1.71 -13.95
CA ASP A 87 -17.54 0.65 -13.01
C ASP A 87 -17.13 -0.72 -13.55
N ALA A 88 -16.80 -1.64 -12.66
CA ALA A 88 -16.50 -3.04 -12.98
C ALA A 88 -15.43 -3.20 -14.10
N THR A 89 -14.38 -2.41 -14.06
CA THR A 89 -13.29 -2.41 -15.05
C THR A 89 -12.16 -3.37 -14.70
N PHE A 90 -11.84 -3.53 -13.42
CA PHE A 90 -10.67 -4.25 -12.95
C PHE A 90 -11.00 -5.53 -12.19
N ASP A 91 -10.18 -6.55 -12.34
CA ASP A 91 -10.25 -7.79 -11.56
C ASP A 91 -9.59 -7.62 -10.19
N ALA A 92 -8.59 -6.73 -10.11
CA ALA A 92 -7.99 -6.33 -8.85
C ALA A 92 -7.55 -4.85 -8.87
N VAL A 93 -7.53 -4.23 -7.68
CA VAL A 93 -6.88 -2.96 -7.39
C VAL A 93 -5.78 -3.26 -6.37
N VAL A 94 -4.56 -2.84 -6.64
CA VAL A 94 -3.41 -3.06 -5.77
C VAL A 94 -2.73 -1.75 -5.41
N GLY A 95 -2.08 -1.70 -4.24
CA GLY A 95 -1.32 -0.53 -3.84
C GLY A 95 -0.25 -0.84 -2.79
N VAL A 96 0.81 -0.06 -2.78
CA VAL A 96 1.93 -0.21 -1.84
C VAL A 96 2.34 1.16 -1.33
N ASP A 97 2.32 1.33 -0.01
CA ASP A 97 2.78 2.57 0.64
C ASP A 97 2.08 3.84 0.10
N PHE A 98 0.75 3.82 -0.13
CA PHE A 98 0.04 4.99 -0.66
C PHE A 98 -1.23 5.39 0.10
N VAL A 99 -1.97 4.46 0.73
CA VAL A 99 -3.24 4.76 1.43
C VAL A 99 -3.04 5.75 2.57
N HIS A 100 -1.92 5.65 3.28
CA HIS A 100 -1.57 6.54 4.38
C HIS A 100 -1.20 7.97 3.94
N HIS A 101 -1.06 8.20 2.64
CA HIS A 101 -0.92 9.53 2.04
C HIS A 101 -2.27 10.18 1.68
N LEU A 102 -3.35 9.43 1.63
CA LEU A 102 -4.65 9.95 1.22
C LEU A 102 -5.27 10.83 2.31
N SER A 103 -5.87 11.93 1.89
CA SER A 103 -6.62 12.79 2.81
C SER A 103 -7.95 12.18 3.21
N THR A 104 -8.56 11.42 2.32
CA THR A 104 -9.85 10.76 2.52
C THR A 104 -9.79 9.30 2.03
N PRO A 105 -9.11 8.40 2.78
CA PRO A 105 -8.94 7.00 2.35
C PRO A 105 -10.25 6.27 2.07
N LEU A 106 -11.34 6.63 2.76
CA LEU A 106 -12.66 6.05 2.51
C LEU A 106 -13.20 6.39 1.11
N ALA A 107 -12.84 7.54 0.54
CA ALA A 107 -13.19 7.88 -0.84
C ALA A 107 -12.48 6.93 -1.81
N PHE A 108 -11.18 6.66 -1.58
CA PHE A 108 -10.44 5.68 -2.37
C PHE A 108 -11.05 4.27 -2.27
N PHE A 109 -11.41 3.81 -1.07
CA PHE A 109 -12.01 2.48 -0.92
C PHE A 109 -13.35 2.36 -1.66
N ARG A 110 -14.18 3.42 -1.68
CA ARG A 110 -15.43 3.46 -2.48
C ARG A 110 -15.13 3.40 -3.97
N GLU A 111 -14.19 4.16 -4.45
CA GLU A 111 -13.77 4.16 -5.84
C GLU A 111 -13.17 2.81 -6.26
N ALA A 112 -12.33 2.21 -5.40
CA ALA A 112 -11.80 0.87 -5.62
C ALA A 112 -12.94 -0.17 -5.75
N ALA A 113 -13.92 -0.14 -4.85
CA ALA A 113 -15.08 -1.02 -4.93
C ALA A 113 -15.90 -0.78 -6.21
N ARG A 114 -16.07 0.50 -6.62
CA ARG A 114 -16.80 0.85 -7.85
C ARG A 114 -16.13 0.29 -9.10
N VAL A 115 -14.82 0.48 -9.24
CA VAL A 115 -14.09 0.06 -10.44
C VAL A 115 -13.77 -1.44 -10.47
N LEU A 116 -13.83 -2.13 -9.33
CA LEU A 116 -13.69 -3.58 -9.27
C LEU A 116 -14.90 -4.28 -9.90
N LYS A 117 -14.64 -5.35 -10.64
CA LYS A 117 -15.66 -6.30 -11.09
C LYS A 117 -16.27 -7.03 -9.89
N PRO A 118 -17.47 -7.60 -10.00
CA PRO A 118 -17.98 -8.56 -9.02
C PRO A 118 -16.92 -9.66 -8.74
N GLY A 119 -16.71 -10.01 -7.48
CA GLY A 119 -15.67 -10.94 -7.05
C GLY A 119 -14.24 -10.42 -7.07
N GLY A 120 -14.00 -9.20 -7.59
CA GLY A 120 -12.69 -8.57 -7.63
C GLY A 120 -12.19 -8.16 -6.24
N GLU A 121 -10.89 -7.94 -6.12
CA GLU A 121 -10.25 -7.69 -4.83
C GLU A 121 -9.43 -6.40 -4.82
N LEU A 122 -9.51 -5.69 -3.70
CA LEU A 122 -8.54 -4.68 -3.29
C LEU A 122 -7.48 -5.33 -2.41
N ARG A 123 -6.20 -5.08 -2.73
CA ARG A 123 -5.05 -5.54 -1.94
C ARG A 123 -4.05 -4.42 -1.76
N ALA A 124 -3.58 -4.21 -0.54
CA ALA A 124 -2.54 -3.21 -0.28
C ALA A 124 -1.56 -3.67 0.81
N VAL A 125 -0.36 -3.08 0.80
CA VAL A 125 0.61 -3.18 1.90
C VAL A 125 0.94 -1.77 2.35
N GLU A 126 0.73 -1.50 3.64
CA GLU A 126 0.80 -0.17 4.21
C GLU A 126 1.62 -0.15 5.52
N PRO A 127 2.14 1.00 5.97
CA PRO A 127 2.68 1.18 7.30
C PRO A 127 1.65 0.82 8.39
N TRP A 128 2.13 0.23 9.49
CA TRP A 128 1.31 -0.12 10.65
C TRP A 128 1.92 0.33 11.95
N VAL A 129 1.12 0.97 12.80
CA VAL A 129 1.55 1.44 14.12
C VAL A 129 1.25 0.40 15.19
N SER A 130 2.32 -0.18 15.74
CA SER A 130 2.31 -1.05 16.91
C SER A 130 3.07 -0.38 18.06
N PRO A 131 3.08 -0.94 19.29
CA PRO A 131 3.93 -0.43 20.38
C PRO A 131 5.41 -0.32 20.00
N PHE A 132 5.93 -1.27 19.23
CA PHE A 132 7.32 -1.26 18.76
C PHE A 132 7.56 -0.26 17.63
N SER A 133 6.69 -0.20 16.64
CA SER A 133 6.91 0.65 15.45
C SER A 133 6.54 2.13 15.70
N TYR A 134 5.72 2.43 16.71
CA TYR A 134 5.31 3.80 17.00
C TYR A 134 6.50 4.75 17.23
N PRO A 135 7.47 4.47 18.12
CA PRO A 135 8.63 5.36 18.30
C PRO A 135 9.47 5.48 17.02
N ILE A 136 9.55 4.43 16.21
CA ILE A 136 10.29 4.46 14.94
C ILE A 136 9.64 5.45 13.98
N TYR A 137 8.32 5.32 13.74
CA TYR A 137 7.60 6.25 12.88
C TYR A 137 7.55 7.67 13.46
N ARG A 138 7.41 7.80 14.77
CA ARG A 138 7.28 9.10 15.43
C ARG A 138 8.56 9.92 15.41
N PHE A 139 9.73 9.28 15.59
CA PHE A 139 10.99 9.96 15.86
C PHE A 139 12.09 9.72 14.81
N LEU A 140 12.05 8.60 14.07
CA LEU A 140 13.12 8.20 13.16
C LEU A 140 12.70 8.22 11.69
N HIS A 141 11.40 8.14 11.41
CA HIS A 141 10.85 8.13 10.05
C HIS A 141 10.46 9.56 9.62
N GLN A 142 10.53 9.83 8.30
CA GLN A 142 10.14 11.13 7.76
C GLN A 142 8.62 11.38 7.85
N GLU A 143 7.84 10.32 7.74
CA GLU A 143 6.38 10.34 7.91
C GLU A 143 6.04 10.10 9.37
N GLY A 144 5.16 10.92 9.91
CA GLY A 144 4.75 10.83 11.30
C GLY A 144 3.89 9.61 11.61
N ALA A 145 3.55 9.44 12.90
CA ALA A 145 2.52 8.52 13.35
C ALA A 145 1.61 9.24 14.36
N THR A 146 0.46 9.67 13.90
CA THR A 146 -0.55 10.34 14.73
C THR A 146 -1.51 9.29 15.30
N LEU A 147 -1.67 9.27 16.62
CA LEU A 147 -2.67 8.43 17.27
C LEU A 147 -4.00 9.18 17.41
N GLY A 148 -5.11 8.43 17.42
CA GLY A 148 -6.44 8.99 17.64
C GLY A 148 -7.01 9.78 16.45
N LEU A 149 -6.54 9.51 15.24
CA LEU A 149 -7.13 10.06 14.02
C LEU A 149 -8.58 9.58 13.87
N ASP A 150 -9.47 10.47 13.44
CA ASP A 150 -10.87 10.17 13.15
C ASP A 150 -10.99 9.77 11.66
N PRO A 151 -11.29 8.49 11.34
CA PRO A 151 -11.36 8.02 9.97
C PRO A 151 -12.55 8.60 9.17
N ALA A 152 -13.54 9.19 9.84
CA ALA A 152 -14.70 9.83 9.22
C ALA A 152 -14.41 11.25 8.72
N ARG A 153 -13.25 11.82 9.06
CA ARG A 153 -12.85 13.17 8.69
C ARG A 153 -11.62 13.15 7.79
N PRO A 154 -11.42 14.16 6.93
CA PRO A 154 -10.16 14.33 6.24
C PRO A 154 -9.01 14.42 7.24
N PHE A 155 -7.95 13.65 7.04
CA PHE A 155 -6.81 13.57 7.97
C PHE A 155 -5.93 14.83 7.97
N ARG A 156 -6.27 15.85 7.16
CA ARG A 156 -5.56 17.12 7.12
C ARG A 156 -6.45 18.33 7.11
N LYS A 157 -5.94 19.37 7.77
CA LYS A 157 -6.46 20.74 7.66
C LYS A 157 -5.79 21.41 6.46
N GLY A 158 -6.61 21.92 5.51
CA GLY A 158 -6.14 22.71 4.36
C GLY A 158 -6.19 22.00 3.01
N ASN A 159 -6.10 22.78 1.94
CA ASN A 159 -6.41 22.34 0.57
C ASN A 159 -5.31 21.56 -0.15
N SER A 160 -4.17 21.34 0.47
CA SER A 160 -3.11 20.54 -0.14
C SER A 160 -2.36 19.73 0.90
N LYS A 161 -2.68 18.46 0.99
CA LYS A 161 -1.71 17.50 1.46
C LYS A 161 -0.65 17.41 0.36
N ALA A 162 0.61 17.73 0.69
CA ALA A 162 1.67 17.35 -0.23
C ALA A 162 1.54 15.85 -0.49
N PRO A 163 1.61 15.36 -1.75
CA PRO A 163 1.32 13.97 -2.10
C PRO A 163 2.09 12.91 -1.31
N PHE A 164 3.13 13.33 -0.61
CA PHE A 164 4.05 12.44 0.11
C PHE A 164 4.20 12.72 1.58
N ASP A 165 3.32 13.52 2.10
CA ASP A 165 3.25 13.77 3.50
C ASP A 165 2.31 12.73 4.11
N GLY A 166 2.84 11.52 4.31
CA GLY A 166 2.15 10.36 4.87
C GLY A 166 2.04 10.43 6.39
N ASP A 167 1.11 9.65 6.93
CA ASP A 167 1.00 9.42 8.36
C ASP A 167 0.65 7.95 8.61
N ALA A 168 1.57 7.20 9.21
CA ALA A 168 1.40 5.77 9.50
C ALA A 168 0.19 5.48 10.41
N GLY A 169 -0.28 6.48 11.18
CA GLY A 169 -1.48 6.37 12.01
C GLY A 169 -2.78 6.24 11.21
N VAL A 170 -2.81 6.72 9.96
CA VAL A 170 -3.99 6.69 9.08
C VAL A 170 -4.51 5.27 8.90
N THR A 171 -3.64 4.33 8.56
CA THR A 171 -4.03 2.93 8.31
C THR A 171 -4.61 2.28 9.56
N ARG A 172 -3.99 2.55 10.72
CA ARG A 172 -4.52 2.06 12.00
C ARG A 172 -5.86 2.69 12.35
N ALA A 173 -6.06 3.99 12.11
CA ALA A 173 -7.32 4.67 12.34
C ALA A 173 -8.45 4.07 11.50
N ILE A 174 -8.20 3.79 10.22
CA ILE A 174 -9.18 3.14 9.33
C ILE A 174 -9.51 1.73 9.85
N ALA A 175 -8.51 0.96 10.25
CA ALA A 175 -8.72 -0.40 10.74
C ALA A 175 -9.51 -0.48 12.05
N SER A 176 -9.37 0.52 12.92
CA SER A 176 -9.97 0.51 14.27
C SER A 176 -11.25 1.34 14.38
N GLY A 177 -11.42 2.36 13.55
CA GLY A 177 -12.45 3.39 13.74
C GLY A 177 -13.62 3.35 12.76
N VAL A 178 -13.65 2.41 11.80
CA VAL A 178 -14.71 2.34 10.79
C VAL A 178 -15.55 1.08 11.00
N GLU A 179 -16.86 1.26 11.15
CA GLU A 179 -17.82 0.16 11.29
C GLU A 179 -17.97 -0.62 9.97
N GLU A 180 -18.29 -1.92 10.07
CA GLU A 180 -18.52 -2.80 8.93
C GLU A 180 -19.56 -2.26 7.96
N THR A 181 -20.63 -1.64 8.46
CA THR A 181 -21.69 -1.05 7.65
C THR A 181 -21.20 0.00 6.65
N VAL A 182 -20.09 0.70 6.96
CA VAL A 182 -19.48 1.68 6.05
C VAL A 182 -18.86 0.98 4.84
N TRP A 183 -18.22 -0.16 5.05
CA TRP A 183 -17.60 -0.93 4.00
C TRP A 183 -18.62 -1.66 3.11
N LEU A 184 -19.67 -2.20 3.70
CA LEU A 184 -20.82 -2.76 2.96
C LEU A 184 -21.45 -1.70 2.05
N LYS A 185 -21.71 -0.48 2.58
CA LYS A 185 -22.23 0.65 1.79
C LYS A 185 -21.22 1.16 0.74
N ALA A 186 -19.94 0.91 0.92
CA ALA A 186 -18.92 1.22 -0.09
C ALA A 186 -18.86 0.15 -1.21
N GLY A 187 -19.52 -0.99 -1.06
CA GLY A 187 -19.61 -2.03 -2.07
C GLY A 187 -18.66 -3.22 -1.87
N PHE A 188 -18.13 -3.42 -0.65
CA PHE A 188 -17.37 -4.61 -0.28
C PHE A 188 -18.21 -5.64 0.48
N ASP A 189 -17.75 -6.89 0.58
CA ASP A 189 -18.35 -8.00 1.34
C ASP A 189 -18.23 -7.83 2.87
N GLY A 190 -18.07 -6.62 3.34
CA GLY A 190 -17.82 -6.27 4.72
C GLY A 190 -16.59 -5.40 4.87
N ARG A 191 -16.08 -5.28 6.09
CA ARG A 191 -14.89 -4.50 6.40
C ARG A 191 -13.65 -5.17 5.79
N PRO A 192 -12.71 -4.41 5.19
CA PRO A 192 -11.43 -4.95 4.77
C PRO A 192 -10.72 -5.70 5.89
N GLU A 193 -10.10 -6.82 5.55
CA GLU A 193 -9.21 -7.53 6.43
C GLU A 193 -7.89 -6.74 6.56
N PHE A 194 -7.48 -6.49 7.81
CA PHE A 194 -6.21 -5.86 8.14
C PHE A 194 -5.34 -6.89 8.86
N ALA A 195 -4.33 -7.43 8.17
CA ALA A 195 -3.41 -8.43 8.70
C ALA A 195 -2.04 -7.78 9.00
N PRO A 196 -1.75 -7.38 10.26
CA PRO A 196 -0.47 -6.83 10.65
C PRO A 196 0.67 -7.84 10.43
N VAL A 197 1.82 -7.35 9.94
CA VAL A 197 3.01 -8.17 9.67
C VAL A 197 4.26 -7.48 10.21
N ASN A 198 5.22 -8.28 10.66
CA ASN A 198 6.54 -7.79 11.04
C ASN A 198 7.34 -7.41 9.80
N ALA A 199 8.28 -6.49 9.95
CA ALA A 199 9.11 -6.02 8.86
C ALA A 199 10.51 -5.56 9.33
N PHE A 200 11.16 -6.35 10.20
CA PHE A 200 12.52 -6.05 10.68
C PHE A 200 13.54 -6.05 9.54
N ALA A 201 13.35 -6.93 8.54
CA ALA A 201 14.17 -6.93 7.34
C ALA A 201 14.14 -5.57 6.63
N TYR A 202 12.96 -4.94 6.52
CA TYR A 202 12.82 -3.58 5.98
C TYR A 202 13.51 -2.54 6.86
N LEU A 203 13.29 -2.59 8.18
CA LEU A 203 13.92 -1.67 9.11
C LEU A 203 15.45 -1.72 9.02
N LEU A 204 16.03 -2.92 9.04
CA LEU A 204 17.48 -3.12 8.94
C LEU A 204 18.03 -2.81 7.54
N SER A 205 17.20 -2.86 6.51
CA SER A 205 17.58 -2.37 5.19
C SER A 205 17.78 -0.86 5.14
N LEU A 206 17.30 -0.10 6.14
CA LEU A 206 17.25 1.36 6.20
C LEU A 206 16.34 1.99 5.12
N GLY A 207 15.41 1.23 4.54
CA GLY A 207 14.48 1.71 3.52
C GLY A 207 15.20 2.43 2.37
N PHE A 208 14.72 3.60 1.97
CA PHE A 208 15.30 4.41 0.89
C PHE A 208 16.52 5.26 1.30
N LYS A 209 17.01 5.15 2.55
CA LYS A 209 18.28 5.79 2.95
C LYS A 209 19.48 5.03 2.36
N LYS A 210 20.62 5.69 2.25
CA LYS A 210 21.87 5.07 1.77
C LYS A 210 22.33 3.97 2.75
N GLY A 211 22.92 2.91 2.21
CA GLY A 211 23.45 1.78 2.97
C GLY A 211 22.38 0.77 3.42
N SER A 212 22.81 -0.25 4.14
CA SER A 212 21.97 -1.27 4.77
C SER A 212 22.71 -1.87 5.97
N LEU A 213 22.00 -2.10 7.07
CA LEU A 213 22.51 -2.87 8.20
C LEU A 213 22.29 -4.39 7.99
N LEU A 214 21.45 -4.76 7.02
CA LEU A 214 21.16 -6.16 6.67
C LEU A 214 21.96 -6.59 5.45
N PRO A 215 22.97 -7.47 5.59
CA PRO A 215 23.60 -8.11 4.46
C PRO A 215 22.59 -8.98 3.70
N ARG A 216 22.67 -8.98 2.36
CA ARG A 216 21.68 -9.68 1.50
C ARG A 216 21.55 -11.17 1.82
N PHE A 217 22.64 -11.85 2.16
CA PHE A 217 22.63 -13.28 2.49
C PHE A 217 21.88 -13.61 3.80
N LEU A 218 21.65 -12.63 4.67
CA LEU A 218 20.85 -12.77 5.88
C LEU A 218 19.37 -12.47 5.68
N LEU A 219 18.95 -12.05 4.49
CA LEU A 219 17.55 -11.68 4.25
C LEU A 219 16.58 -12.83 4.51
N GLY A 220 16.84 -14.02 3.94
CA GLY A 220 15.99 -15.19 4.16
C GLY A 220 15.87 -15.61 5.64
N PRO A 221 16.98 -15.73 6.38
CA PRO A 221 16.93 -15.90 7.83
C PRO A 221 16.13 -14.82 8.55
N MET A 222 16.29 -13.55 8.17
CA MET A 222 15.58 -12.42 8.80
C MET A 222 14.08 -12.48 8.56
N ILE A 223 13.62 -12.80 7.35
CA ILE A 223 12.19 -12.96 7.04
C ILE A 223 11.58 -14.10 7.88
N ARG A 224 12.29 -15.21 8.08
CA ARG A 224 11.84 -16.28 8.98
C ARG A 224 11.82 -15.84 10.44
N PHE A 225 12.79 -15.03 10.85
CA PHE A 225 12.85 -14.44 12.18
C PHE A 225 11.68 -13.49 12.44
N ASP A 226 11.31 -12.66 11.46
CA ASP A 226 10.13 -11.78 11.51
C ASP A 226 8.86 -12.55 11.91
N ALA A 227 8.67 -13.78 11.39
CA ALA A 227 7.51 -14.61 11.69
C ALA A 227 7.46 -15.12 13.15
N SER A 228 8.58 -15.06 13.89
CA SER A 228 8.68 -15.55 15.28
C SER A 228 8.17 -14.56 16.31
N PHE A 229 7.93 -13.31 15.95
CA PHE A 229 7.53 -12.25 16.88
C PHE A 229 6.02 -12.03 16.91
N PRO A 230 5.46 -11.65 18.08
CA PRO A 230 4.04 -11.40 18.22
C PRO A 230 3.63 -10.12 17.47
N VAL A 231 3.01 -10.26 16.31
CA VAL A 231 2.62 -9.15 15.40
C VAL A 231 1.81 -8.05 16.09
N ARG A 232 1.04 -8.36 17.14
CA ARG A 232 0.29 -7.35 17.91
C ARG A 232 1.20 -6.30 18.55
N LEU A 233 2.42 -6.68 18.92
CA LEU A 233 3.39 -5.82 19.59
C LEU A 233 4.42 -5.23 18.63
N THR A 234 4.79 -5.95 17.58
CA THR A 234 5.99 -5.65 16.77
C THR A 234 5.73 -5.39 15.31
N ALA A 235 4.49 -5.54 14.83
CA ALA A 235 4.18 -5.27 13.43
C ALA A 235 4.53 -3.84 13.00
N MET A 236 5.12 -3.72 11.82
CA MET A 236 5.48 -2.44 11.20
C MET A 236 4.72 -2.22 9.89
N ARG A 237 4.14 -3.26 9.34
CA ARG A 237 3.36 -3.24 8.11
C ARG A 237 2.02 -3.92 8.33
N VAL A 238 1.08 -3.67 7.43
CA VAL A 238 -0.21 -4.33 7.39
C VAL A 238 -0.54 -4.69 5.95
N ALA A 239 -0.95 -5.94 5.74
CA ALA A 239 -1.61 -6.32 4.50
C ALA A 239 -3.11 -6.04 4.63
N ILE A 240 -3.66 -5.38 3.63
CA ILE A 240 -5.10 -5.03 3.52
C ILE A 240 -5.67 -5.87 2.39
N ARG A 241 -6.81 -6.50 2.65
CA ARG A 241 -7.58 -7.22 1.64
C ARG A 241 -9.06 -6.94 1.80
N ALA A 242 -9.72 -6.60 0.71
CA ALA A 242 -11.17 -6.46 0.66
C ALA A 242 -11.69 -7.08 -0.63
N ARG A 243 -12.82 -7.77 -0.56
CA ARG A 243 -13.47 -8.41 -1.70
C ARG A 243 -14.76 -7.70 -2.05
N LYS A 244 -15.00 -7.49 -3.32
CA LYS A 244 -16.30 -7.08 -3.82
C LYS A 244 -17.21 -8.31 -3.98
N PRO A 245 -18.48 -8.25 -3.58
CA PRO A 245 -19.44 -9.36 -3.77
C PRO A 245 -19.50 -9.86 -5.22
N ASP A 246 -19.75 -11.16 -5.39
CA ASP A 246 -19.91 -11.77 -6.73
C ASP A 246 -21.19 -11.31 -7.45
N ARG A 247 -22.16 -10.75 -6.70
CA ARG A 247 -23.41 -10.18 -7.24
C ARG A 247 -23.60 -8.78 -6.68
N ALA A 248 -24.09 -7.85 -7.50
CA ALA A 248 -24.63 -6.60 -6.98
C ALA A 248 -25.86 -6.92 -6.10
N PHE A 249 -25.90 -6.29 -4.91
CA PHE A 249 -27.08 -6.36 -4.04
C PHE A 249 -28.21 -5.57 -4.64
#